data_60e8559f999eb08ca7786f65012b9107
#
_entry.id   60e8559f999eb08ca7786f65012b9107
#
_cell.length_a   1.000
_cell.length_b   1.000
_cell.length_c   1.000
_cell.angle_alpha   90.00
_cell.angle_beta   90.00
_cell.angle_gamma   90.00
#
_symmetry.space_group_name_H-M   'P 1'
#
loop_
_entity.id
_entity.type
_entity.pdbx_description
1 polymer ?
#
loop_
_entity_poly.entity_id
_entity_poly.type
_entity_poly.pdbx_seq_one_letter_code
_entity_poly.pdbx_strand_id
1 'polypeptide(L)'
;MWDFDATDAERMARVNKVKAAADKAGLVIPMVTTNTFTHPVFKDGGLTNNDRDIRRFALAKILRNVDLAADLGANVFVMWGGREGSDYDSSKNLNAVFDRYKEGLDTVAAYIKQKGYDLRIA
;
A
#
# COMPACT_ATOMS: atom_id res chain seq x y z
N MET A 1 -9.39 9.49 -2.18
CA MET A 1 -8.34 9.04 -1.25
C MET A 1 -9.02 8.43 -0.04
N TRP A 2 -8.57 7.27 0.41
CA TRP A 2 -9.16 6.61 1.58
C TRP A 2 -8.59 7.29 2.83
N ASP A 3 -9.45 7.79 3.70
CA ASP A 3 -9.00 8.37 4.96
C ASP A 3 -8.43 7.25 5.84
N PHE A 4 -7.25 7.50 6.39
CA PHE A 4 -6.56 6.51 7.20
C PHE A 4 -7.37 6.13 8.46
N ASP A 5 -8.14 7.10 8.97
CA ASP A 5 -8.96 6.97 10.18
C ASP A 5 -10.39 6.43 9.90
N ALA A 6 -10.69 6.08 8.63
CA ALA A 6 -11.99 5.52 8.30
C ALA A 6 -12.20 4.18 9.01
N THR A 7 -13.38 4.01 9.60
CA THR A 7 -13.81 2.75 10.19
C THR A 7 -13.97 1.67 9.11
N ASP A 8 -13.97 0.40 9.49
CA ASP A 8 -14.18 -0.68 8.53
C ASP A 8 -15.55 -0.59 7.84
N ALA A 9 -16.58 -0.12 8.54
CA ALA A 9 -17.90 0.09 7.96
C ALA A 9 -17.90 1.18 6.88
N GLU A 10 -17.25 2.33 7.13
CA GLU A 10 -17.09 3.41 6.16
C GLU A 10 -16.25 2.96 4.97
N ARG A 11 -15.18 2.20 5.22
CA ARG A 11 -14.35 1.60 4.19
C ARG A 11 -15.18 0.69 3.27
N MET A 12 -15.94 -0.24 3.84
CA MET A 12 -16.79 -1.16 3.08
C MET A 12 -17.90 -0.44 2.32
N ALA A 13 -18.51 0.60 2.89
CA ALA A 13 -19.50 1.40 2.17
C ALA A 13 -18.90 2.06 0.92
N ARG A 14 -17.67 2.57 1.01
CA ARG A 14 -16.95 3.13 -0.14
C ARG A 14 -16.57 2.07 -1.17
N VAL A 15 -16.09 0.90 -0.73
CA VAL A 15 -15.80 -0.25 -1.61
C VAL A 15 -17.03 -0.63 -2.42
N ASN A 16 -18.17 -0.82 -1.74
CA ASN A 16 -19.42 -1.21 -2.37
C ASN A 16 -19.90 -0.16 -3.39
N LYS A 17 -19.73 1.12 -3.08
CA LYS A 17 -20.05 2.21 -4.02
C LYS A 17 -19.17 2.17 -5.27
N VAL A 18 -17.87 1.92 -5.12
CA VAL A 18 -16.94 1.82 -6.25
C VAL A 18 -17.26 0.60 -7.10
N LYS A 19 -17.49 -0.57 -6.47
CA LYS A 19 -17.87 -1.80 -7.18
C LYS A 19 -19.16 -1.60 -7.97
N ALA A 20 -20.20 -1.09 -7.33
CA ALA A 20 -21.48 -0.85 -8.01
C ALA A 20 -21.35 0.13 -9.20
N ALA A 21 -20.48 1.15 -9.08
CA ALA A 21 -20.23 2.06 -10.19
C ALA A 21 -19.46 1.39 -11.34
N ALA A 22 -18.46 0.55 -11.02
CA ALA A 22 -17.71 -0.20 -12.01
C ALA A 22 -18.62 -1.22 -12.73
N ASP A 23 -19.40 -1.99 -11.99
CA ASP A 23 -20.35 -2.97 -12.52
C ASP A 23 -21.37 -2.31 -13.47
N LYS A 24 -21.95 -1.17 -13.04
CA LYS A 24 -22.88 -0.38 -13.87
C LYS A 24 -22.25 0.11 -15.18
N ALA A 25 -20.94 0.42 -15.14
CA ALA A 25 -20.20 0.89 -16.31
C ALA A 25 -19.58 -0.25 -17.15
N GLY A 26 -19.74 -1.51 -16.75
CA GLY A 26 -19.10 -2.67 -17.41
C GLY A 26 -17.56 -2.65 -17.26
N LEU A 27 -17.04 -2.05 -16.18
CA LEU A 27 -15.60 -1.93 -15.93
C LEU A 27 -15.13 -2.96 -14.91
N VAL A 28 -13.89 -3.42 -15.08
CA VAL A 28 -13.17 -4.22 -14.09
C VAL A 28 -12.11 -3.37 -13.41
N ILE A 29 -11.76 -3.71 -12.17
CA ILE A 29 -10.70 -3.06 -11.39
C ILE A 29 -9.51 -4.02 -11.35
N PRO A 30 -8.56 -3.95 -12.31
CA PRO A 30 -7.51 -4.96 -12.42
C PRO A 30 -6.43 -4.79 -11.36
N MET A 31 -6.22 -3.57 -10.85
CA MET A 31 -5.14 -3.28 -9.93
C MET A 31 -5.50 -2.21 -8.91
N VAL A 32 -4.85 -2.27 -7.77
CA VAL A 32 -4.89 -1.26 -6.71
C VAL A 32 -3.46 -0.91 -6.31
N THR A 33 -3.23 0.35 -5.95
CA THR A 33 -1.97 0.81 -5.37
C THR A 33 -2.21 1.52 -4.05
N THR A 34 -1.15 1.74 -3.28
CA THR A 34 -1.22 2.55 -2.06
C THR A 34 -0.40 3.83 -2.21
N ASN A 35 -0.88 4.91 -1.63
CA ASN A 35 -0.19 6.19 -1.62
C ASN A 35 0.59 6.35 -0.30
N THR A 36 1.90 6.14 -0.36
CA THR A 36 2.86 6.40 0.72
C THR A 36 3.85 7.52 0.36
N PHE A 37 3.41 8.51 -0.41
CA PHE A 37 4.30 9.56 -0.93
C PHE A 37 3.69 10.97 -0.93
N THR A 38 2.37 11.14 -1.01
CA THR A 38 1.76 12.48 -1.12
C THR A 38 1.71 13.21 0.23
N HIS A 39 1.42 12.49 1.33
CA HIS A 39 1.30 13.09 2.65
C HIS A 39 2.69 13.48 3.18
N PRO A 40 2.86 14.66 3.81
CA PRO A 40 4.14 15.14 4.33
C PRO A 40 4.87 14.17 5.29
N VAL A 41 4.14 13.31 6.00
CA VAL A 41 4.74 12.27 6.86
C VAL A 41 5.68 11.35 6.09
N PHE A 42 5.44 11.15 4.78
CA PHE A 42 6.25 10.30 3.91
C PHE A 42 7.33 11.06 3.12
N LYS A 43 7.64 12.31 3.49
CA LYS A 43 8.64 13.13 2.77
C LYS A 43 9.99 12.42 2.59
N ASP A 44 10.37 11.57 3.54
CA ASP A 44 11.62 10.81 3.56
C ASP A 44 11.40 9.31 3.30
N GLY A 45 10.33 8.95 2.58
CA GLY A 45 9.93 7.58 2.31
C GLY A 45 8.87 7.04 3.26
N GLY A 46 8.24 5.96 2.88
CA GLY A 46 7.33 5.18 3.71
C GLY A 46 8.05 3.99 4.36
N LEU A 47 8.22 2.90 3.61
CA LEU A 47 8.90 1.69 4.10
C LEU A 47 10.39 1.89 4.34
N THR A 48 11.03 2.83 3.65
CA THR A 48 12.47 3.11 3.77
C THR A 48 12.80 4.28 4.70
N ASN A 49 11.79 4.88 5.34
CA ASN A 49 11.99 6.00 6.25
C ASN A 49 13.00 5.65 7.35
N ASN A 50 13.80 6.64 7.79
CA ASN A 50 14.69 6.45 8.93
C ASN A 50 13.91 6.26 10.24
N ASP A 51 12.75 6.90 10.38
CA ASP A 51 11.86 6.75 11.51
C ASP A 51 11.10 5.41 11.43
N ARG A 52 11.25 4.59 12.48
CA ARG A 52 10.61 3.28 12.58
C ARG A 52 9.09 3.37 12.65
N ASP A 53 8.56 4.38 13.31
CA ASP A 53 7.11 4.50 13.50
C ASP A 53 6.43 4.92 12.19
N ILE A 54 7.11 5.73 11.38
CA ILE A 54 6.65 6.05 10.01
C ILE A 54 6.67 4.79 9.13
N ARG A 55 7.71 3.94 9.23
CA ARG A 55 7.72 2.66 8.49
C ARG A 55 6.57 1.75 8.89
N ARG A 56 6.27 1.64 10.20
CA ARG A 56 5.14 0.85 10.72
C ARG A 56 3.80 1.40 10.25
N PHE A 57 3.66 2.72 10.26
CA PHE A 57 2.48 3.41 9.75
C PHE A 57 2.28 3.15 8.25
N ALA A 58 3.34 3.28 7.44
CA ALA A 58 3.32 2.97 6.02
C ALA A 58 2.91 1.52 5.76
N LEU A 59 3.51 0.56 6.47
CA LEU A 59 3.19 -0.86 6.34
C LEU A 59 1.74 -1.15 6.72
N ALA A 60 1.24 -0.61 7.83
CA ALA A 60 -0.15 -0.77 8.24
C ALA A 60 -1.12 -0.24 7.16
N LYS A 61 -0.81 0.92 6.56
CA LYS A 61 -1.58 1.47 5.46
C LYS A 61 -1.54 0.58 4.23
N ILE A 62 -0.39 0.02 3.89
CA ILE A 62 -0.23 -0.89 2.76
C ILE A 62 -1.09 -2.15 2.96
N LEU A 63 -1.02 -2.80 4.12
CA LEU A 63 -1.78 -4.01 4.42
C LEU A 63 -3.31 -3.76 4.35
N ARG A 64 -3.80 -2.61 4.85
CA ARG A 64 -5.22 -2.23 4.68
C ARG A 64 -5.61 -2.04 3.21
N ASN A 65 -4.70 -1.55 2.37
CA ASN A 65 -4.96 -1.41 0.93
C ASN A 65 -4.84 -2.74 0.18
N VAL A 66 -4.08 -3.71 0.69
CA VAL A 66 -4.09 -5.10 0.21
C VAL A 66 -5.47 -5.72 0.43
N ASP A 67 -6.04 -5.57 1.64
CA ASP A 67 -7.42 -6.01 1.92
C ASP A 67 -8.42 -5.32 0.97
N LEU A 68 -8.26 -4.02 0.75
CA LEU A 68 -9.08 -3.26 -0.18
C LEU A 68 -8.98 -3.80 -1.61
N ALA A 69 -7.78 -4.16 -2.07
CA ALA A 69 -7.58 -4.73 -3.40
C ALA A 69 -8.33 -6.05 -3.57
N ALA A 70 -8.26 -6.92 -2.56
CA ALA A 70 -9.01 -8.16 -2.52
C ALA A 70 -10.54 -7.91 -2.52
N ASP A 71 -11.01 -6.99 -1.68
CA ASP A 71 -12.43 -6.61 -1.61
C ASP A 71 -12.96 -6.04 -2.95
N LEU A 72 -12.13 -5.32 -3.71
CA LEU A 72 -12.46 -4.79 -5.03
C LEU A 72 -12.36 -5.83 -6.15
N GLY A 73 -11.84 -7.02 -5.89
CA GLY A 73 -11.63 -8.06 -6.90
C GLY A 73 -10.44 -7.79 -7.83
N ALA A 74 -9.50 -6.95 -7.40
CA ALA A 74 -8.25 -6.75 -8.14
C ALA A 74 -7.37 -8.01 -8.06
N ASN A 75 -6.52 -8.22 -9.07
CA ASN A 75 -5.56 -9.32 -9.10
C ASN A 75 -4.10 -8.85 -9.08
N VAL A 76 -3.88 -7.53 -9.08
CA VAL A 76 -2.55 -6.91 -8.96
C VAL A 76 -2.57 -5.85 -7.87
N PHE A 77 -1.59 -5.91 -6.98
CA PHE A 77 -1.31 -4.87 -6.00
C PHE A 77 0.02 -4.21 -6.34
N VAL A 78 -0.02 -2.90 -6.65
CA VAL A 78 1.16 -2.16 -7.07
C VAL A 78 1.84 -1.52 -5.87
N MET A 79 3.08 -1.89 -5.63
CA MET A 79 3.97 -1.31 -4.61
C MET A 79 4.78 -0.16 -5.21
N TRP A 80 4.13 0.96 -5.48
CA TRP A 80 4.81 2.10 -6.07
C TRP A 80 5.62 2.89 -5.03
N GLY A 81 6.94 2.86 -5.18
CA GLY A 81 7.90 3.51 -4.30
C GLY A 81 8.16 4.98 -4.63
N GLY A 82 7.11 5.81 -4.75
CA GLY A 82 7.23 7.18 -5.25
C GLY A 82 8.11 8.12 -4.41
N ARG A 83 8.42 7.79 -3.15
CA ARG A 83 9.36 8.52 -2.29
C ARG A 83 10.29 7.60 -1.51
N GLU A 84 10.39 6.37 -1.93
CA GLU A 84 11.35 5.45 -1.34
C GLU A 84 12.77 5.77 -1.83
N GLY A 85 13.77 5.49 -1.01
CA GLY A 85 15.14 5.85 -1.34
C GLY A 85 15.59 7.16 -0.73
N SER A 86 16.47 7.89 -1.40
CA SER A 86 17.07 9.14 -0.94
C SER A 86 17.42 10.05 -2.09
N ASP A 87 17.12 11.34 -1.95
CA ASP A 87 17.56 12.36 -2.91
C ASP A 87 19.06 12.70 -2.74
N TYR A 88 19.64 12.40 -1.56
CA TYR A 88 21.05 12.68 -1.24
C TYR A 88 21.68 11.48 -0.55
N ASP A 89 22.80 11.01 -1.03
CA ASP A 89 23.53 9.85 -0.51
C ASP A 89 23.89 9.97 0.98
N SER A 90 24.11 11.20 1.45
CA SER A 90 24.45 11.48 2.86
C SER A 90 23.25 11.39 3.82
N SER A 91 22.02 11.36 3.33
CA SER A 91 20.82 11.40 4.20
C SER A 91 20.37 10.02 4.66
N LYS A 92 20.77 8.97 3.98
CA LYS A 92 20.38 7.58 4.30
C LYS A 92 21.50 6.59 3.96
N ASN A 93 21.57 5.53 4.74
CA ASN A 93 22.34 4.35 4.38
C ASN A 93 21.55 3.55 3.32
N LEU A 94 22.05 3.56 2.07
CA LEU A 94 21.37 2.92 0.93
C LEU A 94 21.19 1.39 1.12
N ASN A 95 22.16 0.71 1.73
CA ASN A 95 22.00 -0.71 2.02
C ASN A 95 20.83 -0.95 2.98
N ALA A 96 20.74 -0.15 4.04
CA ALA A 96 19.61 -0.23 4.96
C ALA A 96 18.27 0.15 4.31
N VAL A 97 18.27 1.03 3.31
CA VAL A 97 17.08 1.36 2.50
C VAL A 97 16.60 0.13 1.75
N PHE A 98 17.49 -0.57 1.04
CA PHE A 98 17.15 -1.80 0.31
C PHE A 98 16.65 -2.90 1.25
N ASP A 99 17.33 -3.12 2.37
CA ASP A 99 16.93 -4.12 3.37
C ASP A 99 15.53 -3.84 3.92
N ARG A 100 15.24 -2.59 4.28
CA ARG A 100 13.93 -2.16 4.78
C ARG A 100 12.83 -2.33 3.72
N TYR A 101 13.12 -1.95 2.47
CA TYR A 101 12.15 -2.10 1.39
C TYR A 101 11.86 -3.57 1.10
N LYS A 102 12.91 -4.40 1.06
CA LYS A 102 12.78 -5.85 0.91
C LYS A 102 11.96 -6.46 2.06
N GLU A 103 12.24 -6.12 3.32
CA GLU A 103 11.46 -6.56 4.49
C GLU A 103 9.99 -6.19 4.35
N GLY A 104 9.70 -4.99 3.88
CA GLY A 104 8.34 -4.53 3.61
C GLY A 104 7.65 -5.37 2.54
N LEU A 105 8.31 -5.63 1.41
CA LEU A 105 7.80 -6.47 0.33
C LEU A 105 7.56 -7.92 0.81
N ASP A 106 8.52 -8.51 1.52
CA ASP A 106 8.40 -9.86 2.08
C ASP A 106 7.21 -9.95 3.04
N THR A 107 7.00 -8.92 3.87
CA THR A 107 5.87 -8.85 4.80
C THR A 107 4.53 -8.80 4.05
N VAL A 108 4.44 -7.97 3.01
CA VAL A 108 3.22 -7.88 2.18
C VAL A 108 2.94 -9.20 1.47
N ALA A 109 3.97 -9.83 0.89
CA ALA A 109 3.84 -11.13 0.23
C ALA A 109 3.36 -12.23 1.20
N ALA A 110 3.94 -12.28 2.41
CA ALA A 110 3.54 -13.20 3.46
C ALA A 110 2.08 -12.96 3.88
N TYR A 111 1.67 -11.71 4.02
CA TYR A 111 0.30 -11.34 4.37
C TYR A 111 -0.71 -11.79 3.30
N ILE A 112 -0.44 -11.51 2.03
CA ILE A 112 -1.28 -11.94 0.90
C ILE A 112 -1.45 -13.47 0.93
N LYS A 113 -0.35 -14.20 1.12
CA LYS A 113 -0.37 -15.67 1.22
C LYS A 113 -1.16 -16.16 2.45
N GLN A 114 -0.98 -15.54 3.61
CA GLN A 114 -1.69 -15.88 4.85
C GLN A 114 -3.20 -15.68 4.72
N LYS A 115 -3.61 -14.63 4.02
CA LYS A 115 -5.02 -14.31 3.76
C LYS A 115 -5.64 -15.16 2.64
N GLY A 116 -4.84 -15.86 1.87
CA GLY A 116 -5.30 -16.64 0.71
C GLY A 116 -5.80 -15.76 -0.44
N TYR A 117 -5.30 -14.53 -0.55
CA TYR A 117 -5.70 -13.62 -1.63
C TYR A 117 -5.02 -14.00 -2.95
N ASP A 118 -5.78 -13.96 -4.05
CA ASP A 118 -5.25 -14.10 -5.42
C ASP A 118 -4.74 -12.75 -5.93
N LEU A 119 -3.69 -12.24 -5.28
CA LEU A 119 -3.04 -10.98 -5.60
C LEU A 119 -1.57 -11.20 -5.95
N ARG A 120 -1.14 -10.61 -7.05
CA ARG A 120 0.28 -10.49 -7.42
C ARG A 120 0.79 -9.11 -7.06
N ILE A 121 2.03 -9.05 -6.55
CA ILE A 121 2.73 -7.79 -6.29
C ILE A 121 3.46 -7.36 -7.58
N ALA A 122 3.34 -6.07 -7.93
CA ALA A 122 4.05 -5.43 -9.03
C ALA A 122 4.69 -4.11 -8.56
#